data_141002eb20a59c03dbb427a17947f649
#
_entry.id   141002eb20a59c03dbb427a17947f649
#
_cell.length_a   1.000
_cell.length_b   1.000
_cell.length_c   1.000
_cell.angle_alpha   90.00
_cell.angle_beta   90.00
_cell.angle_gamma   90.00
#
_symmetry.space_group_name_H-M   'P 1'
#
loop_
_entity.id
_entity.type
_entity.pdbx_description
1 polymer ?
#
loop_
_entity_poly.entity_id
_entity_poly.type
_entity_poly.pdbx_seq_one_letter_code
_entity_poly.pdbx_strand_id
1 'polypeptide(L)'
;MLTSLKVIDHIHTDTKIIDEISLSYEDRFIRRKKLIANNGTEFLVNLEETKSVDENYYFKLDSGEAIKVISKEENLMQITGDNIKQIIWHIGNRHLPCQIEESRILIQEDSVIKEMIIKLGGNVTNVV
;
A
#
# COMPACT_ATOMS: atom_id res chain seq x y z
N MET A 1 13.89 20.23 -8.36
CA MET A 1 13.40 19.07 -7.58
C MET A 1 13.26 17.86 -8.50
N LEU A 2 13.68 16.70 -8.04
CA LEU A 2 13.49 15.45 -8.79
C LEU A 2 12.00 15.14 -8.94
N THR A 3 11.59 14.71 -10.13
CA THR A 3 10.19 14.44 -10.44
C THR A 3 10.05 13.06 -11.06
N SER A 4 9.08 12.28 -10.60
CA SER A 4 8.71 11.01 -11.21
C SER A 4 7.40 11.16 -11.97
N LEU A 5 7.45 10.93 -13.27
CA LEU A 5 6.28 10.94 -14.15
C LEU A 5 5.79 9.52 -14.47
N LYS A 6 6.50 8.51 -13.98
CA LYS A 6 6.28 7.13 -14.40
C LYS A 6 6.65 6.15 -13.28
N VAL A 7 5.82 5.13 -13.11
CA VAL A 7 6.11 3.97 -12.26
C VAL A 7 6.39 2.78 -13.17
N ILE A 8 7.45 2.05 -12.88
CA ILE A 8 7.87 0.89 -13.68
C ILE A 8 8.03 -0.34 -12.79
N ASP A 9 7.85 -1.53 -13.35
CA ASP A 9 7.93 -2.80 -12.65
C ASP A 9 9.28 -3.50 -12.82
N HIS A 10 10.14 -2.96 -13.67
CA HIS A 10 11.50 -3.45 -13.87
C HIS A 10 12.40 -2.31 -14.30
N ILE A 11 13.70 -2.47 -14.09
CA ILE A 11 14.72 -1.50 -14.48
C ILE A 11 15.80 -2.17 -15.35
N HIS A 12 16.46 -1.37 -16.16
CA HIS A 12 17.66 -1.83 -16.87
C HIS A 12 18.82 -1.98 -15.90
N THR A 13 19.77 -2.84 -16.24
CA THR A 13 20.94 -3.13 -15.38
C THR A 13 21.82 -1.89 -15.14
N ASP A 14 21.78 -0.91 -16.01
CA ASP A 14 22.51 0.34 -15.91
C ASP A 14 21.73 1.45 -15.17
N THR A 15 20.48 1.21 -14.81
CA THR A 15 19.68 2.17 -14.03
C THR A 15 20.18 2.21 -12.60
N LYS A 16 20.49 3.42 -12.12
CA LYS A 16 20.94 3.62 -10.76
C LYS A 16 19.75 3.80 -9.81
N ILE A 17 19.68 2.97 -8.78
CA ILE A 17 18.72 3.12 -7.69
C ILE A 17 19.39 4.01 -6.63
N ILE A 18 18.86 5.21 -6.39
CA ILE A 18 19.48 6.19 -5.49
C ILE A 18 18.91 6.16 -4.07
N ASP A 19 17.74 5.56 -3.90
CA ASP A 19 17.08 5.48 -2.61
C ASP A 19 15.98 4.42 -2.65
N GLU A 20 15.39 4.15 -1.48
CA GLU A 20 14.23 3.29 -1.32
C GLU A 20 13.15 4.06 -0.57
N ILE A 21 11.88 3.76 -0.81
CA ILE A 21 10.78 4.36 -0.08
C ILE A 21 9.87 3.26 0.49
N SER A 22 9.58 3.38 1.79
CA SER A 22 8.67 2.48 2.48
C SER A 22 7.26 3.06 2.42
N LEU A 23 6.34 2.35 1.78
CA LEU A 23 4.94 2.78 1.64
C LEU A 23 4.01 1.80 2.34
N SER A 24 3.09 2.32 3.14
CA SER A 24 1.98 1.56 3.69
C SER A 24 0.97 1.22 2.60
N TYR A 25 0.05 0.32 2.88
CA TYR A 25 -0.98 -0.06 1.91
C TYR A 25 -1.78 1.16 1.41
N GLU A 26 -2.15 2.07 2.30
CA GLU A 26 -2.88 3.29 1.93
C GLU A 26 -2.03 4.25 1.10
N ASP A 27 -0.75 4.39 1.42
CA ASP A 27 0.16 5.34 0.79
C ASP A 27 0.56 4.92 -0.64
N ARG A 28 0.26 3.69 -1.05
CA ARG A 28 0.59 3.18 -2.38
C ARG A 28 -0.32 3.69 -3.49
N PHE A 29 -1.47 4.25 -3.16
CA PHE A 29 -2.39 4.84 -4.16
C PHE A 29 -2.00 6.29 -4.38
N ILE A 30 -1.25 6.54 -5.46
CA ILE A 30 -0.58 7.83 -5.68
C ILE A 30 -0.88 8.35 -7.08
N ARG A 31 -1.12 9.64 -7.18
CA ARG A 31 -1.14 10.36 -8.45
C ARG A 31 -0.19 11.55 -8.42
N ARG A 32 -0.37 12.48 -7.49
CA ARG A 32 0.48 13.66 -7.36
C ARG A 32 0.76 13.89 -5.89
N LYS A 33 2.02 13.76 -5.50
CA LYS A 33 2.42 13.91 -4.11
C LYS A 33 3.92 14.15 -4.01
N LYS A 34 4.32 15.01 -3.08
CA LYS A 34 5.70 15.15 -2.68
C LYS A 34 6.04 14.07 -1.66
N LEU A 35 7.09 13.31 -1.91
CA LEU A 35 7.54 12.22 -1.06
C LEU A 35 8.98 12.43 -0.62
N ILE A 36 9.31 11.85 0.53
CA ILE A 36 10.67 11.79 1.06
C ILE A 36 11.03 10.31 1.22
N ALA A 37 12.05 9.87 0.50
CA ALA A 37 12.52 8.50 0.58
C ALA A 37 13.27 8.22 1.89
N ASN A 38 13.57 6.95 2.16
CA ASN A 38 14.11 6.50 3.44
C ASN A 38 15.44 7.17 3.83
N ASN A 39 16.27 7.51 2.86
CA ASN A 39 17.56 8.18 3.09
C ASN A 39 17.51 9.70 2.88
N GLY A 40 16.32 10.28 2.83
CA GLY A 40 16.12 11.71 2.77
C GLY A 40 15.97 12.30 1.37
N THR A 41 15.96 11.50 0.32
CA THR A 41 15.76 11.99 -1.05
C THR A 41 14.34 12.53 -1.21
N GLU A 42 14.22 13.82 -1.50
CA GLU A 42 12.93 14.45 -1.78
C GLU A 42 12.62 14.38 -3.28
N PHE A 43 11.39 13.99 -3.62
CA PHE A 43 10.96 13.95 -5.01
C PHE A 43 9.46 14.17 -5.13
N LEU A 44 9.04 14.67 -6.28
CA LEU A 44 7.63 14.88 -6.61
C LEU A 44 7.15 13.76 -7.51
N VAL A 45 6.08 13.08 -7.11
CA VAL A 45 5.36 12.15 -7.99
C VAL A 45 4.27 12.92 -8.71
N ASN A 46 4.25 12.82 -10.04
CA ASN A 46 3.27 13.50 -10.88
C ASN A 46 2.85 12.56 -12.02
N LEU A 47 1.93 11.66 -11.72
CA LEU A 47 1.45 10.67 -12.67
C LEU A 47 0.21 11.17 -13.42
N GLU A 48 -0.03 10.67 -14.63
CA GLU A 48 -1.21 11.02 -15.41
C GLU A 48 -2.51 10.56 -14.75
N GLU A 49 -2.47 9.44 -14.05
CA GLU A 49 -3.62 8.88 -13.34
C GLU A 49 -3.18 8.24 -12.02
N THR A 50 -4.12 8.04 -11.11
CA THR A 50 -3.85 7.36 -9.85
C THR A 50 -3.44 5.92 -10.12
N LYS A 51 -2.33 5.50 -9.50
CA LYS A 51 -1.82 4.13 -9.60
C LYS A 51 -1.61 3.52 -8.23
N SER A 52 -1.83 2.20 -8.15
CA SER A 52 -1.39 1.40 -7.02
C SER A 52 0.05 0.99 -7.25
N VAL A 53 0.95 1.46 -6.40
CA VAL A 53 2.39 1.20 -6.52
C VAL A 53 2.76 0.07 -5.58
N ASP A 54 2.96 -1.12 -6.13
CA ASP A 54 3.25 -2.32 -5.35
C ASP A 54 4.72 -2.42 -4.95
N GLU A 55 5.02 -3.31 -4.01
CA GLU A 55 6.37 -3.65 -3.63
C GLU A 55 7.18 -4.11 -4.86
N ASN A 56 8.46 -3.73 -4.90
CA ASN A 56 9.37 -3.99 -6.01
C ASN A 56 9.06 -3.22 -7.30
N TYR A 57 8.17 -2.23 -7.25
CA TYR A 57 8.03 -1.24 -8.30
C TYR A 57 9.06 -0.13 -8.08
N TYR A 58 9.21 0.73 -9.07
CA TYR A 58 10.19 1.81 -9.05
C TYR A 58 9.55 3.11 -9.51
N PHE A 59 9.83 4.19 -8.80
CA PHE A 59 9.57 5.54 -9.30
C PHE A 59 10.74 5.94 -10.20
N LYS A 60 10.50 6.06 -11.49
CA LYS A 60 11.52 6.52 -12.42
C LYS A 60 11.58 8.04 -12.38
N LEU A 61 12.74 8.59 -12.07
CA LEU A 61 12.95 10.03 -11.98
C LEU A 61 13.31 10.62 -13.33
N ASP A 62 13.06 11.92 -13.49
CA ASP A 62 13.42 12.68 -14.68
C ASP A 62 14.93 12.74 -14.94
N SER A 63 15.75 12.49 -13.92
CA SER A 63 17.20 12.36 -14.03
C SER A 63 17.65 11.04 -14.67
N GLY A 64 16.75 10.07 -14.86
CA GLY A 64 17.06 8.71 -15.31
C GLY A 64 17.35 7.72 -14.18
N GLU A 65 17.47 8.20 -12.97
CA GLU A 65 17.64 7.36 -11.77
C GLU A 65 16.28 6.82 -11.29
N ALA A 66 16.31 5.92 -10.32
CA ALA A 66 15.08 5.31 -9.80
C ALA A 66 15.08 5.21 -8.27
N ILE A 67 13.88 5.20 -7.70
CA ILE A 67 13.65 4.95 -6.28
C ILE A 67 12.83 3.68 -6.16
N LYS A 68 13.34 2.71 -5.40
CA LYS A 68 12.69 1.40 -5.21
C LYS A 68 11.59 1.52 -4.16
N VAL A 69 10.44 0.91 -4.44
CA VAL A 69 9.32 0.83 -3.49
C VAL A 69 9.43 -0.46 -2.68
N ILE A 70 9.36 -0.32 -1.35
CA ILE A 70 9.30 -1.45 -0.43
C ILE A 70 8.05 -1.33 0.44
N SER A 71 7.51 -2.46 0.89
CA SER A 71 6.35 -2.47 1.78
C SER A 71 6.77 -2.07 3.19
N LYS A 72 6.03 -1.12 3.76
CA LYS A 72 6.19 -0.77 5.17
C LYS A 72 5.53 -1.84 6.03
N GLU A 73 6.23 -2.28 7.09
CA GLU A 73 5.61 -3.15 8.08
C GLU A 73 4.49 -2.42 8.80
N GLU A 74 3.36 -3.08 8.93
CA GLU A 74 2.16 -2.54 9.56
C GLU A 74 1.56 -3.58 10.51
N ASN A 75 0.92 -3.08 11.57
CA ASN A 75 0.06 -3.92 12.39
C ASN A 75 -1.27 -4.08 11.66
N LEU A 76 -1.55 -5.29 11.21
CA LEU A 76 -2.75 -5.61 10.46
C LEU A 76 -3.65 -6.55 11.27
N MET A 77 -4.94 -6.54 10.97
CA MET A 77 -5.89 -7.53 11.45
C MET A 77 -6.22 -8.49 10.32
N GLN A 78 -6.08 -9.78 10.60
CA GLN A 78 -6.53 -10.85 9.71
C GLN A 78 -7.94 -11.24 10.07
N ILE A 79 -8.83 -11.23 9.08
CA ILE A 79 -10.24 -11.59 9.26
C ILE A 79 -10.54 -12.86 8.49
N THR A 80 -11.11 -13.83 9.20
CA THR A 80 -11.57 -15.10 8.61
C THR A 80 -12.97 -15.42 9.14
N GLY A 81 -13.65 -16.38 8.57
CA GLY A 81 -14.95 -16.84 9.02
C GLY A 81 -15.87 -17.30 7.90
N ASP A 82 -16.93 -18.01 8.24
CA ASP A 82 -17.88 -18.54 7.28
C ASP A 82 -18.74 -17.46 6.62
N ASN A 83 -18.90 -16.33 7.29
CA ASN A 83 -19.66 -15.18 6.81
C ASN A 83 -18.77 -14.06 6.26
N ILE A 84 -17.61 -14.39 5.72
CA ILE A 84 -16.62 -13.44 5.25
C ILE A 84 -17.17 -12.49 4.18
N LYS A 85 -18.09 -12.94 3.33
CA LYS A 85 -18.72 -12.12 2.29
C LYS A 85 -19.53 -10.96 2.89
N GLN A 86 -20.28 -11.24 3.96
CA GLN A 86 -21.04 -10.23 4.69
C GLN A 86 -20.11 -9.23 5.37
N ILE A 87 -19.02 -9.72 5.93
CA ILE A 87 -17.99 -8.88 6.56
C ILE A 87 -17.36 -7.94 5.54
N ILE A 88 -17.03 -8.45 4.35
CA ILE A 88 -16.49 -7.63 3.25
C ILE A 88 -17.46 -6.51 2.89
N TRP A 89 -18.76 -6.80 2.81
CA TRP A 89 -19.77 -5.80 2.51
C TRP A 89 -19.79 -4.67 3.54
N HIS A 90 -19.74 -5.01 4.83
CA HIS A 90 -19.71 -4.02 5.91
C HIS A 90 -18.44 -3.16 5.88
N ILE A 91 -17.28 -3.76 5.61
CA ILE A 91 -16.01 -3.04 5.48
C ILE A 91 -16.05 -2.08 4.29
N GLY A 92 -16.52 -2.54 3.13
CA GLY A 92 -16.65 -1.73 1.94
C GLY A 92 -17.61 -0.55 2.12
N ASN A 93 -18.71 -0.76 2.85
CA ASN A 93 -19.68 0.29 3.15
C ASN A 93 -19.10 1.39 4.06
N ARG A 94 -18.02 1.11 4.76
CA ARG A 94 -17.30 2.09 5.60
C ARG A 94 -16.13 2.74 4.86
N HIS A 95 -15.91 2.39 3.60
CA HIS A 95 -14.83 2.89 2.76
C HIS A 95 -13.43 2.65 3.34
N LEU A 96 -13.24 1.51 4.01
CA LEU A 96 -11.96 1.14 4.61
C LEU A 96 -11.07 0.42 3.58
N PRO A 97 -9.79 0.79 3.46
CA PRO A 97 -8.86 0.01 2.67
C PRO A 97 -8.70 -1.40 3.23
N CYS A 98 -8.80 -2.40 2.38
CA CYS A 98 -8.59 -3.79 2.77
C CYS A 98 -7.90 -4.56 1.64
N GLN A 99 -7.14 -5.58 2.04
CA GLN A 99 -6.54 -6.54 1.11
C GLN A 99 -7.33 -7.83 1.20
N ILE A 100 -7.99 -8.21 0.10
CA ILE A 100 -8.80 -9.41 0.03
C ILE A 100 -7.94 -10.54 -0.55
N GLU A 101 -7.77 -11.60 0.23
CA GLU A 101 -7.10 -12.83 -0.20
C GLU A 101 -8.12 -13.97 -0.25
N GLU A 102 -7.74 -15.12 -0.81
CA GLU A 102 -8.66 -16.25 -1.03
C GLU A 102 -9.37 -16.71 0.25
N SER A 103 -8.66 -16.76 1.37
CA SER A 103 -9.19 -17.28 2.64
C SER A 103 -9.22 -16.27 3.78
N ARG A 104 -8.79 -15.03 3.54
CA ARG A 104 -8.72 -14.00 4.58
C ARG A 104 -8.82 -12.60 4.02
N ILE A 105 -9.09 -11.64 4.91
CA ILE A 105 -9.04 -10.21 4.62
C ILE A 105 -8.04 -9.59 5.57
N LEU A 106 -7.22 -8.66 5.05
CA LEU A 106 -6.28 -7.89 5.85
C LEU A 106 -6.71 -6.43 5.87
N ILE A 107 -6.78 -5.84 7.06
CA ILE A 107 -7.06 -4.41 7.26
C ILE A 107 -6.10 -3.86 8.30
N GLN A 108 -5.96 -2.53 8.34
CA GLN A 108 -5.20 -1.88 9.40
C GLN A 108 -5.89 -2.09 10.75
N GLU A 109 -5.09 -2.17 11.82
CA GLU A 109 -5.61 -2.39 13.16
C GLU A 109 -6.54 -1.25 13.58
N ASP A 110 -7.78 -1.61 13.96
CA ASP A 110 -8.82 -0.68 14.39
C ASP A 110 -9.74 -1.39 15.38
N SER A 111 -9.78 -0.90 16.63
CA SER A 111 -10.55 -1.53 17.70
C SER A 111 -12.06 -1.50 17.47
N VAL A 112 -12.58 -0.45 16.85
CA VAL A 112 -14.01 -0.31 16.55
C VAL A 112 -14.43 -1.32 15.49
N ILE A 113 -13.63 -1.44 14.43
CA ILE A 113 -13.88 -2.41 13.37
C ILE A 113 -13.74 -3.83 13.87
N LYS A 114 -12.76 -4.10 14.73
CA LYS A 114 -12.57 -5.41 15.36
C LYS A 114 -13.83 -5.85 16.11
N GLU A 115 -14.41 -4.98 16.93
CA GLU A 115 -15.64 -5.28 17.67
C GLU A 115 -16.81 -5.56 16.73
N MET A 116 -16.95 -4.79 15.65
CA MET A 116 -17.99 -4.99 14.64
C MET A 116 -17.87 -6.37 14.01
N ILE A 117 -16.65 -6.77 13.63
CA ILE A 117 -16.39 -8.05 12.96
C ILE A 117 -16.71 -9.21 13.91
N ILE A 118 -16.31 -9.12 15.17
CA ILE A 118 -16.61 -10.14 16.19
C ILE A 118 -18.12 -10.30 16.37
N LYS A 119 -18.85 -9.20 16.42
CA LYS A 119 -20.32 -9.22 16.52
C LYS A 119 -20.99 -9.86 15.31
N LEU A 120 -20.37 -9.77 14.15
CA LEU A 120 -20.85 -10.43 12.92
C LEU A 120 -20.44 -11.90 12.83
N GLY A 121 -19.74 -12.42 13.82
CA GLY A 121 -19.31 -13.81 13.86
C GLY A 121 -17.99 -14.08 13.14
N GLY A 122 -17.25 -13.05 12.76
CA GLY A 122 -15.92 -13.21 12.17
C GLY A 122 -14.83 -13.45 13.22
N ASN A 123 -13.73 -14.01 12.76
CA ASN A 123 -12.54 -14.23 13.58
C ASN A 123 -11.49 -13.16 13.24
N VAL A 124 -10.88 -12.59 14.26
CA VAL A 124 -9.87 -11.54 14.11
C VAL A 124 -8.57 -11.96 14.81
N THR A 125 -7.46 -11.90 14.08
CA THR A 125 -6.13 -12.19 14.59
C THR A 125 -5.19 -11.06 14.19
N ASN A 126 -4.36 -10.59 15.11
CA ASN A 126 -3.34 -9.58 14.80
C ASN A 126 -2.17 -10.23 14.07
N VAL A 127 -1.75 -9.58 12.96
CA VAL A 127 -0.60 -10.01 12.15
C VAL A 127 0.25 -8.80 11.77
N VAL A 128 1.47 -9.03 11.39
CA VAL A 128 2.38 -7.97 10.94
C VAL A 128 2.61 -8.05 9.43
#